data_71ad0e4898e41d981d3563e1f5b8b5d8
#
_entry.id   71ad0e4898e41d981d3563e1f5b8b5d8
#
_cell.length_a   1.000
_cell.length_b   1.000
_cell.length_c   1.000
_cell.angle_alpha   90.00
_cell.angle_beta   90.00
_cell.angle_gamma   90.00
#
_symmetry.space_group_name_H-M   'P 1'
#
loop_
_entity.id
_entity.type
_entity.pdbx_description
1 polymer ?
#
loop_
_entity_poly.entity_id
_entity_poly.type
_entity_poly.pdbx_seq_one_letter_code
_entity_poly.pdbx_strand_id
1 'polypeptide(L)'
;MFAINHDLYRNEQYKFGSKAREEAEFADHVARVRAIQEQLAREHFAGARKRVFHAKMHACLLGTLTLRPDRPSEIRHGIFADDGIQRYNVLARFSNGAGIEAHDLKPDVRGLALKIFGVKDSADTTAPPRGKCVDWLMTNSTNPFGRDQQEFVEFMEATNADSPLKLAAYCGKHLEVFGLLVKATARVIPSLATEQYWSGHPYLLGNDIAMKFNVAPDATAGSSPGIAEDHAEASRLNSLMHRAIHEVDEITERLERWFDAHRPEASPLQPDYLRRDLLHRLGRLPLRYTLSVQLEKDPTRTPIENTLVEWKEIDSPSIPVADLELVRESIAINNELLRFSPAHFISEHRPLGNLARGRLFTYTASQDGRAADTTEPDERTLFQS
;
A
#
# COMPACT_ATOMS: atom_id res chain seq x y z
N MET A 1 19.92 12.88 5.53
CA MET A 1 19.10 13.33 6.66
C MET A 1 17.98 14.16 6.07
N PHE A 2 16.76 13.64 6.05
CA PHE A 2 15.62 14.40 5.52
C PHE A 2 15.24 15.47 6.54
N ALA A 3 15.53 16.73 6.25
CA ALA A 3 14.92 17.82 6.98
C ALA A 3 13.46 17.90 6.51
N ILE A 4 12.51 17.52 7.36
CA ILE A 4 11.09 17.84 7.15
C ILE A 4 11.00 19.37 7.36
N ASN A 5 11.17 20.11 6.29
CA ASN A 5 11.21 21.57 6.34
C ASN A 5 9.88 22.17 5.86
N HIS A 6 8.76 21.54 6.23
CA HIS A 6 7.43 22.02 5.91
C HIS A 6 6.69 22.41 7.20
N ASP A 7 5.94 23.48 7.14
CA ASP A 7 5.00 23.82 8.19
C ASP A 7 3.96 22.69 8.33
N LEU A 8 3.53 22.45 9.57
CA LEU A 8 2.49 21.47 9.82
C LEU A 8 1.16 21.95 9.19
N TYR A 9 0.42 21.01 8.62
CA TYR A 9 -0.96 21.24 8.27
C TYR A 9 -1.76 21.53 9.55
N ARG A 10 -2.82 22.35 9.48
CA ARG A 10 -3.58 22.86 10.63
C ARG A 10 -4.02 21.81 11.66
N ASN A 11 -4.26 20.57 11.21
CA ASN A 11 -4.69 19.44 12.06
C ASN A 11 -3.58 18.40 12.27
N GLU A 12 -2.34 18.67 11.84
CA GLU A 12 -1.17 17.90 12.21
C GLU A 12 -0.57 18.39 13.53
N GLN A 13 0.03 17.47 14.26
CA GLN A 13 0.82 17.81 15.44
C GLN A 13 2.02 16.86 15.57
N TYR A 14 3.14 17.39 16.03
CA TYR A 14 4.27 16.53 16.38
C TYR A 14 3.91 15.68 17.60
N LYS A 15 4.22 14.39 17.54
CA LYS A 15 4.20 13.53 18.73
C LYS A 15 5.06 14.16 19.82
N PHE A 16 4.62 14.12 21.06
CA PHE A 16 5.24 14.81 22.21
C PHE A 16 5.25 16.36 22.12
N GLY A 17 4.52 16.97 21.18
CA GLY A 17 4.56 18.42 20.94
C GLY A 17 5.92 18.95 20.46
N SER A 18 6.81 18.08 19.96
CA SER A 18 8.18 18.44 19.63
C SER A 18 8.70 17.68 18.41
N LYS A 19 9.08 18.42 17.37
CA LYS A 19 9.74 17.89 16.17
C LYS A 19 11.00 17.10 16.51
N ALA A 20 11.87 17.66 17.33
CA ALA A 20 13.16 17.04 17.67
C ALA A 20 12.98 15.71 18.42
N ARG A 21 11.98 15.61 19.31
CA ARG A 21 11.68 14.36 20.03
C ARG A 21 11.07 13.32 19.11
N GLU A 22 10.20 13.72 18.21
CA GLU A 22 9.62 12.82 17.19
C GLU A 22 10.69 12.30 16.23
N GLU A 23 11.60 13.16 15.74
CA GLU A 23 12.72 12.74 14.87
C GLU A 23 13.71 11.81 15.60
N ALA A 24 13.94 12.00 16.90
CA ALA A 24 14.75 11.08 17.71
C ALA A 24 14.09 9.69 17.83
N GLU A 25 12.76 9.63 18.00
CA GLU A 25 12.01 8.36 17.97
C GLU A 25 12.13 7.70 16.58
N PHE A 26 12.03 8.46 15.49
CA PHE A 26 12.21 7.92 14.14
C PHE A 26 13.62 7.38 13.88
N ALA A 27 14.66 7.96 14.50
CA ALA A 27 16.02 7.42 14.43
C ALA A 27 16.13 6.04 15.11
N ASP A 28 15.45 5.82 16.24
CA ASP A 28 15.32 4.49 16.85
C ASP A 28 14.58 3.51 15.93
N HIS A 29 13.47 3.94 15.32
CA HIS A 29 12.72 3.12 14.38
C HIS A 29 13.56 2.68 13.17
N VAL A 30 14.45 3.53 12.67
CA VAL A 30 15.42 3.18 11.63
C VAL A 30 16.32 2.02 12.06
N ALA A 31 16.84 2.05 13.27
CA ALA A 31 17.69 0.97 13.80
C ALA A 31 16.91 -0.35 13.90
N ARG A 32 15.68 -0.30 14.39
CA ARG A 32 14.77 -1.47 14.51
C ARG A 32 14.43 -2.06 13.15
N VAL A 33 14.07 -1.24 12.15
CA VAL A 33 13.78 -1.69 10.80
C VAL A 33 15.01 -2.34 10.14
N ARG A 34 16.19 -1.80 10.34
CA ARG A 34 17.45 -2.43 9.87
C ARG A 34 17.70 -3.78 10.53
N ALA A 35 17.43 -3.90 11.83
CA ALA A 35 17.55 -5.18 12.53
C ALA A 35 16.60 -6.25 11.97
N ILE A 36 15.33 -5.89 11.68
CA ILE A 36 14.38 -6.77 10.99
C ILE A 36 14.93 -7.18 9.61
N GLN A 37 15.45 -6.23 8.83
CA GLN A 37 15.98 -6.51 7.50
C GLN A 37 17.17 -7.50 7.55
N GLU A 38 18.08 -7.33 8.50
CA GLU A 38 19.20 -8.25 8.74
C GLU A 38 18.72 -9.63 9.17
N GLN A 39 17.72 -9.70 10.04
CA GLN A 39 17.11 -10.96 10.46
C GLN A 39 16.53 -11.70 9.24
N LEU A 40 15.66 -11.05 8.48
CA LEU A 40 15.05 -11.65 7.27
C LEU A 40 16.10 -12.09 6.25
N ALA A 41 17.17 -11.30 6.07
CA ALA A 41 18.27 -11.66 5.17
C ALA A 41 18.93 -12.98 5.59
N ARG A 42 19.22 -13.15 6.88
CA ARG A 42 19.84 -14.39 7.39
C ARG A 42 18.92 -15.60 7.30
N GLU A 43 17.64 -15.42 7.66
CA GLU A 43 16.70 -16.53 7.84
C GLU A 43 16.07 -17.00 6.52
N HIS A 44 15.82 -16.07 5.59
CA HIS A 44 15.00 -16.36 4.40
C HIS A 44 15.68 -16.09 3.07
N PHE A 45 16.78 -15.33 3.02
CA PHE A 45 17.35 -14.85 1.76
C PHE A 45 18.85 -15.12 1.59
N ALA A 46 19.40 -16.11 2.31
CA ALA A 46 20.81 -16.49 2.23
C ALA A 46 21.79 -15.30 2.38
N GLY A 47 21.45 -14.34 3.25
CA GLY A 47 22.22 -13.14 3.50
C GLY A 47 21.87 -11.93 2.61
N ALA A 48 21.06 -12.10 1.57
CA ALA A 48 20.65 -11.00 0.70
C ALA A 48 19.58 -10.12 1.38
N ARG A 49 19.84 -8.83 1.52
CA ARG A 49 18.86 -7.91 2.08
C ARG A 49 17.80 -7.56 1.04
N LYS A 50 16.54 -7.91 1.32
CA LYS A 50 15.36 -7.56 0.54
C LYS A 50 14.52 -6.51 1.25
N ARG A 51 13.34 -6.19 0.70
CA ARG A 51 12.36 -5.31 1.37
C ARG A 51 11.89 -5.92 2.68
N VAL A 52 11.76 -5.09 3.71
CA VAL A 52 11.22 -5.52 5.00
C VAL A 52 9.73 -5.83 4.91
N PHE A 53 9.03 -5.16 3.98
CA PHE A 53 7.66 -5.47 3.57
C PHE A 53 7.54 -5.51 2.05
N HIS A 54 6.50 -6.18 1.58
CA HIS A 54 6.21 -6.30 0.15
C HIS A 54 7.35 -6.94 -0.65
N ALA A 55 8.02 -7.97 -0.08
CA ALA A 55 9.12 -8.65 -0.73
C ALA A 55 8.68 -9.37 -2.01
N LYS A 56 7.60 -10.18 -1.93
CA LYS A 56 7.06 -10.89 -3.11
C LYS A 56 6.33 -9.94 -4.03
N MET A 57 6.87 -9.76 -5.24
CA MET A 57 6.22 -9.04 -6.33
C MET A 57 5.41 -10.00 -7.19
N HIS A 58 4.17 -9.63 -7.52
CA HIS A 58 3.36 -10.37 -8.50
C HIS A 58 3.62 -9.87 -9.92
N ALA A 59 3.57 -8.55 -10.13
CA ALA A 59 3.87 -7.95 -11.43
C ALA A 59 4.20 -6.45 -11.27
N CYS A 60 4.95 -5.93 -12.25
CA CYS A 60 5.02 -4.51 -12.56
C CYS A 60 4.30 -4.26 -13.88
N LEU A 61 3.25 -3.44 -13.85
CA LEU A 61 2.40 -3.15 -15.00
C LEU A 61 2.55 -1.70 -15.44
N LEU A 62 2.58 -1.49 -16.75
CA LEU A 62 2.59 -0.18 -17.37
C LEU A 62 1.17 0.22 -17.75
N GLY A 63 0.87 1.49 -17.58
CA GLY A 63 -0.45 2.03 -17.90
C GLY A 63 -0.50 3.54 -17.82
N THR A 64 -1.70 4.05 -17.69
CA THR A 64 -1.96 5.49 -17.65
C THR A 64 -3.00 5.84 -16.62
N LEU A 65 -2.83 7.01 -16.02
CA LEU A 65 -3.80 7.66 -15.15
C LEU A 65 -4.39 8.85 -15.92
N THR A 66 -5.69 8.79 -16.24
CA THR A 66 -6.40 9.83 -16.99
C THR A 66 -7.32 10.60 -16.04
N LEU A 67 -7.14 11.90 -15.96
CA LEU A 67 -7.94 12.75 -15.08
C LEU A 67 -9.37 12.91 -15.60
N ARG A 68 -10.35 12.82 -14.73
CA ARG A 68 -11.75 13.07 -15.07
C ARG A 68 -12.02 14.57 -15.24
N PRO A 69 -12.75 14.98 -16.27
CA PRO A 69 -13.01 16.41 -16.54
C PRO A 69 -13.96 17.04 -15.53
N ASP A 70 -14.83 16.25 -14.89
CA ASP A 70 -15.88 16.66 -13.96
C ASP A 70 -15.42 16.74 -12.50
N ARG A 71 -14.09 16.74 -12.25
CA ARG A 71 -13.53 16.90 -10.90
C ARG A 71 -14.04 18.20 -10.27
N PRO A 72 -14.49 18.17 -8.99
CA PRO A 72 -14.81 19.39 -8.24
C PRO A 72 -13.62 20.36 -8.18
N SER A 73 -13.90 21.65 -8.16
CA SER A 73 -12.85 22.70 -8.14
C SER A 73 -11.93 22.59 -6.92
N GLU A 74 -12.46 22.16 -5.79
CA GLU A 74 -11.70 21.96 -4.54
C GLU A 74 -10.66 20.84 -4.60
N ILE A 75 -10.73 19.99 -5.64
CA ILE A 75 -9.76 18.89 -5.84
C ILE A 75 -8.68 19.25 -6.85
N ARG A 76 -8.82 20.33 -7.60
CA ARG A 76 -7.93 20.68 -8.71
C ARG A 76 -6.59 21.26 -8.24
N HIS A 77 -5.85 20.47 -7.46
CA HIS A 77 -4.52 20.78 -6.95
C HIS A 77 -3.50 19.69 -7.31
N GLY A 78 -2.25 20.07 -7.46
CA GLY A 78 -1.14 19.15 -7.72
C GLY A 78 -1.38 18.26 -8.94
N ILE A 79 -1.37 16.94 -8.78
CA ILE A 79 -1.65 15.97 -9.86
C ILE A 79 -3.02 16.22 -10.51
N PHE A 80 -3.98 16.73 -9.74
CA PHE A 80 -5.35 16.96 -10.20
C PHE A 80 -5.58 18.36 -10.75
N ALA A 81 -4.56 19.20 -10.87
CA ALA A 81 -4.69 20.57 -11.37
C ALA A 81 -5.12 20.64 -12.84
N ASP A 82 -5.71 21.78 -13.22
CA ASP A 82 -6.03 22.10 -14.62
C ASP A 82 -4.83 22.82 -15.29
N ASP A 83 -3.68 22.17 -15.29
CA ASP A 83 -2.43 22.71 -15.84
C ASP A 83 -2.15 22.30 -17.30
N GLY A 84 -3.15 21.73 -17.97
CA GLY A 84 -3.07 21.20 -19.34
C GLY A 84 -2.66 19.74 -19.42
N ILE A 85 -2.25 19.10 -18.31
CA ILE A 85 -1.97 17.68 -18.27
C ILE A 85 -3.25 16.94 -17.90
N GLN A 86 -3.73 16.08 -18.80
CA GLN A 86 -4.93 15.27 -18.57
C GLN A 86 -4.60 13.79 -18.36
N ARG A 87 -3.35 13.38 -18.62
CA ARG A 87 -2.94 11.98 -18.60
C ARG A 87 -1.48 11.84 -18.20
N TYR A 88 -1.23 10.91 -17.26
CA TYR A 88 0.11 10.57 -16.77
C TYR A 88 0.44 9.11 -17.13
N ASN A 89 1.69 8.84 -17.46
CA ASN A 89 2.20 7.48 -17.51
C ASN A 89 2.40 6.94 -16.09
N VAL A 90 2.08 5.66 -15.89
CA VAL A 90 2.12 5.01 -14.57
C VAL A 90 2.80 3.66 -14.65
N LEU A 91 3.71 3.41 -13.69
CA LEU A 91 4.21 2.07 -13.37
C LEU A 91 3.50 1.60 -12.09
N ALA A 92 2.75 0.51 -12.18
CA ALA A 92 2.04 -0.10 -11.06
C ALA A 92 2.74 -1.39 -10.59
N ARG A 93 3.03 -1.52 -9.30
CA ARG A 93 3.61 -2.73 -8.71
C ARG A 93 2.62 -3.41 -7.78
N PHE A 94 2.23 -4.64 -8.10
CA PHE A 94 1.43 -5.51 -7.23
C PHE A 94 2.32 -6.44 -6.40
N SER A 95 1.98 -6.62 -5.12
CA SER A 95 2.79 -7.42 -4.18
C SER A 95 1.97 -8.02 -3.04
N ASN A 96 2.52 -9.05 -2.37
CA ASN A 96 2.12 -9.43 -1.02
C ASN A 96 2.66 -8.44 0.01
N GLY A 97 2.09 -8.38 1.22
CA GLY A 97 2.49 -7.44 2.27
C GLY A 97 3.72 -7.90 3.06
N ALA A 98 3.87 -9.21 3.25
CA ALA A 98 4.94 -9.79 4.08
C ALA A 98 6.36 -9.46 3.58
N GLY A 99 7.31 -9.48 4.53
CA GLY A 99 8.74 -9.33 4.26
C GLY A 99 9.41 -10.59 3.66
N ILE A 100 8.66 -11.66 3.46
CA ILE A 100 9.11 -12.92 2.87
C ILE A 100 8.30 -13.28 1.62
N GLU A 101 8.90 -14.09 0.74
CA GLU A 101 8.23 -14.64 -0.43
C GLU A 101 7.48 -15.91 -0.05
N ALA A 102 6.21 -15.75 0.35
CA ALA A 102 5.37 -16.87 0.76
C ALA A 102 4.35 -17.28 -0.31
N HIS A 103 3.72 -18.44 -0.13
CA HIS A 103 2.57 -18.88 -0.90
C HIS A 103 1.43 -17.86 -0.80
N ASP A 104 0.76 -17.55 -1.91
CA ASP A 104 -0.29 -16.51 -1.97
C ASP A 104 -1.54 -16.85 -1.15
N LEU A 105 -1.74 -18.11 -0.80
CA LEU A 105 -2.83 -18.53 0.07
C LEU A 105 -2.62 -18.10 1.53
N LYS A 106 -1.35 -17.86 1.95
CA LYS A 106 -1.11 -17.41 3.33
C LYS A 106 -1.81 -16.09 3.61
N PRO A 107 -2.40 -15.95 4.82
CA PRO A 107 -3.03 -14.71 5.24
C PRO A 107 -2.08 -13.53 5.14
N ASP A 108 -2.41 -12.56 4.32
CA ASP A 108 -1.57 -11.39 4.10
C ASP A 108 -2.39 -10.26 3.44
N VAL A 109 -1.97 -9.03 3.61
CA VAL A 109 -2.48 -7.91 2.83
C VAL A 109 -1.83 -7.87 1.45
N ARG A 110 -2.50 -7.23 0.51
CA ARG A 110 -1.98 -7.05 -0.86
C ARG A 110 -1.64 -5.58 -1.07
N GLY A 111 -0.51 -5.34 -1.71
CA GLY A 111 -0.02 -4.00 -2.00
C GLY A 111 -0.18 -3.61 -3.46
N LEU A 112 -0.53 -2.36 -3.68
CA LEU A 112 -0.45 -1.67 -4.96
C LEU A 112 0.36 -0.39 -4.77
N ALA A 113 1.48 -0.29 -5.47
CA ALA A 113 2.27 0.94 -5.52
C ALA A 113 2.18 1.53 -6.94
N LEU A 114 1.89 2.81 -7.04
CA LEU A 114 1.86 3.56 -8.30
C LEU A 114 3.03 4.55 -8.33
N LYS A 115 3.82 4.50 -9.40
CA LYS A 115 4.80 5.51 -9.76
C LYS A 115 4.22 6.31 -10.91
N ILE A 116 3.92 7.58 -10.67
CA ILE A 116 3.26 8.50 -11.60
C ILE A 116 4.33 9.44 -12.15
N PHE A 117 4.52 9.45 -13.46
CA PHE A 117 5.57 10.20 -14.12
C PHE A 117 5.08 11.55 -14.64
N GLY A 118 6.01 12.50 -14.77
CA GLY A 118 5.74 13.79 -15.41
C GLY A 118 4.91 14.77 -14.58
N VAL A 119 4.83 14.58 -13.27
CA VAL A 119 4.06 15.45 -12.36
C VAL A 119 4.83 16.77 -12.15
N LYS A 120 4.14 17.89 -12.31
CA LYS A 120 4.68 19.22 -11.98
C LYS A 120 4.57 19.49 -10.48
N ASP A 121 5.54 20.16 -9.92
CA ASP A 121 5.51 20.68 -8.56
C ASP A 121 5.54 22.20 -8.62
N SER A 122 4.45 22.85 -8.28
CA SER A 122 4.30 24.30 -8.35
C SER A 122 5.28 25.06 -7.44
N ALA A 123 5.74 24.42 -6.36
CA ALA A 123 6.69 24.97 -5.41
C ALA A 123 8.14 24.74 -5.79
N ASP A 124 8.44 23.87 -6.76
CA ASP A 124 9.80 23.51 -7.17
C ASP A 124 10.11 23.97 -8.60
N THR A 125 10.69 25.15 -8.71
CA THR A 125 11.11 25.73 -10.00
C THR A 125 12.36 25.04 -10.58
N THR A 126 13.03 24.16 -9.81
CA THR A 126 14.20 23.40 -10.25
C THR A 126 13.86 22.01 -10.78
N ALA A 127 12.57 21.65 -10.78
CA ALA A 127 12.10 20.38 -11.29
C ALA A 127 12.56 20.15 -12.73
N PRO A 128 12.92 18.91 -13.11
CA PRO A 128 13.33 18.61 -14.47
C PRO A 128 12.21 18.97 -15.47
N PRO A 129 12.52 19.25 -16.75
CA PRO A 129 11.54 19.66 -17.75
C PRO A 129 10.33 18.73 -17.92
N ARG A 130 10.42 17.50 -17.41
CA ARG A 130 9.37 16.47 -17.46
C ARG A 130 8.59 16.30 -16.16
N GLY A 131 8.81 17.19 -15.18
CA GLY A 131 8.21 17.07 -13.86
C GLY A 131 8.88 16.02 -12.97
N LYS A 132 8.27 15.78 -11.82
CA LYS A 132 8.70 14.81 -10.83
C LYS A 132 8.03 13.45 -11.04
N CYS A 133 8.63 12.42 -10.47
CA CYS A 133 8.00 11.16 -10.25
C CYS A 133 7.36 11.16 -8.85
N VAL A 134 6.10 10.78 -8.74
CA VAL A 134 5.37 10.68 -7.48
C VAL A 134 5.02 9.22 -7.20
N ASP A 135 5.27 8.76 -5.98
CA ASP A 135 4.98 7.39 -5.56
C ASP A 135 3.81 7.34 -4.57
N TRP A 136 2.76 6.65 -4.94
CA TRP A 136 1.63 6.35 -4.07
C TRP A 136 1.62 4.89 -3.66
N LEU A 137 1.60 4.64 -2.35
CA LEU A 137 1.70 3.33 -1.74
C LEU A 137 0.38 2.98 -1.06
N MET A 138 -0.22 1.88 -1.48
CA MET A 138 -1.55 1.44 -1.05
C MET A 138 -1.55 -0.03 -0.65
N THR A 139 -2.53 -0.40 0.17
CA THR A 139 -2.84 -1.80 0.48
C THR A 139 -4.34 -2.05 0.33
N ASN A 140 -4.75 -3.31 0.26
CA ASN A 140 -6.16 -3.70 0.28
C ASN A 140 -6.77 -3.72 1.70
N SER A 141 -6.15 -2.99 2.63
CA SER A 141 -6.69 -2.66 3.95
C SER A 141 -7.02 -1.17 4.00
N THR A 142 -8.17 -0.80 4.55
CA THR A 142 -8.59 0.60 4.70
C THR A 142 -7.67 1.40 5.61
N ASN A 143 -7.00 0.71 6.54
CA ASN A 143 -6.13 1.29 7.56
C ASN A 143 -4.83 0.50 7.69
N PRO A 144 -3.72 1.14 8.09
CA PRO A 144 -2.49 0.47 8.46
C PRO A 144 -2.64 -0.25 9.81
N PHE A 145 -1.68 -1.13 10.13
CA PHE A 145 -1.68 -1.92 11.37
C PHE A 145 -0.95 -1.24 12.51
N GLY A 146 -1.22 0.03 12.73
CA GLY A 146 -0.66 0.84 13.80
C GLY A 146 -1.25 2.24 13.77
N ARG A 147 -1.50 2.82 14.93
CA ARG A 147 -2.05 4.17 15.10
C ARG A 147 -1.08 5.24 14.61
N ASP A 148 0.18 5.02 14.92
CA ASP A 148 1.31 5.88 14.59
C ASP A 148 2.52 5.04 14.14
N GLN A 149 3.66 5.67 13.88
CA GLN A 149 4.86 4.98 13.43
C GLN A 149 5.42 4.01 14.47
N GLN A 150 5.32 4.29 15.77
CA GLN A 150 5.77 3.41 16.83
C GLN A 150 4.99 2.09 16.83
N GLU A 151 3.65 2.16 16.88
CA GLU A 151 2.81 0.96 16.83
C GLU A 151 3.02 0.17 15.53
N PHE A 152 3.23 0.87 14.41
CA PHE A 152 3.50 0.21 13.13
C PHE A 152 4.85 -0.53 13.13
N VAL A 153 5.90 0.03 13.72
CA VAL A 153 7.20 -0.67 13.86
C VAL A 153 7.09 -1.86 14.82
N GLU A 154 6.34 -1.74 15.92
CA GLU A 154 6.04 -2.88 16.79
C GLU A 154 5.28 -4.00 16.09
N PHE A 155 4.31 -3.65 15.22
CA PHE A 155 3.65 -4.61 14.33
C PHE A 155 4.62 -5.30 13.39
N MET A 156 5.56 -4.55 12.80
CA MET A 156 6.60 -5.10 11.93
C MET A 156 7.46 -6.15 12.67
N GLU A 157 7.89 -5.83 13.89
CA GLU A 157 8.68 -6.75 14.73
C GLU A 157 7.89 -8.01 15.08
N ALA A 158 6.60 -7.84 15.42
CA ALA A 158 5.75 -8.95 15.81
C ALA A 158 5.47 -9.91 14.63
N THR A 159 5.25 -9.37 13.42
CA THR A 159 4.93 -10.17 12.22
C THR A 159 6.16 -10.84 11.60
N ASN A 160 7.35 -10.28 11.78
CA ASN A 160 8.62 -10.85 11.28
C ASN A 160 9.38 -11.64 12.36
N ALA A 161 8.76 -11.89 13.51
CA ALA A 161 9.38 -12.68 14.56
C ALA A 161 9.24 -14.18 14.29
N ASP A 162 10.24 -14.97 14.71
CA ASP A 162 10.24 -16.44 14.57
C ASP A 162 9.18 -17.17 15.41
N SER A 163 8.40 -16.43 16.20
CA SER A 163 7.43 -17.00 17.12
C SER A 163 6.04 -16.40 16.93
N PRO A 164 5.02 -17.22 16.64
CA PRO A 164 3.63 -16.79 16.63
C PRO A 164 3.17 -16.15 17.94
N LEU A 165 3.82 -16.47 19.06
CA LEU A 165 3.52 -15.89 20.37
C LEU A 165 3.80 -14.39 20.42
N LYS A 166 4.78 -13.88 19.67
CA LYS A 166 5.05 -12.44 19.61
C LYS A 166 3.94 -11.68 18.92
N LEU A 167 3.41 -12.21 17.81
CA LEU A 167 2.26 -11.64 17.14
C LEU A 167 0.99 -11.71 18.03
N ALA A 168 0.78 -12.85 18.70
CA ALA A 168 -0.33 -12.99 19.63
C ALA A 168 -0.23 -12.00 20.80
N ALA A 169 0.96 -11.82 21.38
CA ALA A 169 1.20 -10.85 22.44
C ALA A 169 0.99 -9.40 22.00
N TYR A 170 1.41 -9.05 20.76
CA TYR A 170 1.14 -7.75 20.16
C TYR A 170 -0.36 -7.53 19.97
N CYS A 171 -1.07 -8.49 19.35
CA CYS A 171 -2.52 -8.42 19.13
C CYS A 171 -3.30 -8.32 20.45
N GLY A 172 -2.85 -9.01 21.52
CA GLY A 172 -3.44 -8.91 22.86
C GLY A 172 -3.34 -7.51 23.49
N LYS A 173 -2.32 -6.75 23.14
CA LYS A 173 -2.15 -5.34 23.55
C LYS A 173 -2.90 -4.36 22.65
N HIS A 174 -3.10 -4.70 21.39
CA HIS A 174 -3.64 -3.84 20.33
C HIS A 174 -4.87 -4.48 19.69
N LEU A 175 -5.97 -4.60 20.44
CA LEU A 175 -7.20 -5.28 19.98
C LEU A 175 -7.81 -4.65 18.71
N GLU A 176 -7.67 -3.32 18.55
CA GLU A 176 -8.11 -2.62 17.34
C GLU A 176 -7.32 -3.09 16.11
N VAL A 177 -5.99 -3.23 16.24
CA VAL A 177 -5.13 -3.74 15.17
C VAL A 177 -5.44 -5.20 14.87
N PHE A 178 -5.70 -6.01 15.91
CA PHE A 178 -6.12 -7.39 15.72
C PHE A 178 -7.44 -7.49 14.91
N GLY A 179 -8.44 -6.68 15.24
CA GLY A 179 -9.68 -6.60 14.47
C GLY A 179 -9.46 -6.23 12.99
N LEU A 180 -8.58 -5.26 12.74
CA LEU A 180 -8.20 -4.88 11.37
C LEU A 180 -7.44 -5.99 10.63
N LEU A 181 -6.52 -6.68 11.31
CA LEU A 181 -5.78 -7.79 10.73
C LEU A 181 -6.72 -8.93 10.32
N VAL A 182 -7.63 -9.33 11.20
CA VAL A 182 -8.65 -10.33 10.88
C VAL A 182 -9.51 -9.88 9.70
N LYS A 183 -10.05 -8.65 9.73
CA LYS A 183 -10.85 -8.09 8.62
C LYS A 183 -10.10 -8.14 7.28
N ALA A 184 -8.81 -7.77 7.28
CA ALA A 184 -7.99 -7.72 6.06
C ALA A 184 -7.60 -9.09 5.52
N THR A 185 -7.43 -10.10 6.40
CA THR A 185 -6.87 -11.41 6.05
C THR A 185 -7.84 -12.58 6.17
N ALA A 186 -9.08 -12.37 6.68
CA ALA A 186 -10.09 -13.40 6.87
C ALA A 186 -10.76 -13.88 5.57
N ARG A 187 -10.11 -13.72 4.43
CA ARG A 187 -10.61 -14.20 3.13
C ARG A 187 -9.47 -14.59 2.20
N VAL A 188 -9.71 -15.58 1.38
CA VAL A 188 -8.86 -15.91 0.24
C VAL A 188 -9.18 -14.96 -0.90
N ILE A 189 -8.19 -14.24 -1.37
CA ILE A 189 -8.33 -13.28 -2.47
C ILE A 189 -8.24 -14.05 -3.79
N PRO A 190 -9.28 -14.01 -4.63
CA PRO A 190 -9.26 -14.75 -5.90
C PRO A 190 -8.45 -14.03 -6.98
N SER A 191 -8.31 -12.70 -6.90
CA SER A 191 -7.64 -11.88 -7.91
C SER A 191 -7.19 -10.55 -7.34
N LEU A 192 -5.98 -10.11 -7.68
CA LEU A 192 -5.49 -8.76 -7.40
C LEU A 192 -6.20 -7.70 -8.26
N ALA A 193 -6.68 -8.10 -9.45
CA ALA A 193 -7.37 -7.20 -10.37
C ALA A 193 -8.73 -6.73 -9.85
N THR A 194 -9.35 -7.47 -8.93
CA THR A 194 -10.66 -7.15 -8.36
C THR A 194 -10.61 -6.61 -6.94
N GLU A 195 -9.40 -6.38 -6.41
CA GLU A 195 -9.22 -5.78 -5.10
C GLU A 195 -9.27 -4.25 -5.17
N GLN A 196 -9.80 -3.64 -4.11
CA GLN A 196 -9.68 -2.22 -3.86
C GLN A 196 -8.46 -1.96 -2.97
N TYR A 197 -7.80 -0.82 -3.20
CA TYR A 197 -6.58 -0.43 -2.48
C TYR A 197 -6.73 0.97 -1.91
N TRP A 198 -6.23 1.20 -0.69
CA TRP A 198 -6.33 2.47 0.04
C TRP A 198 -4.96 3.00 0.44
N SER A 199 -4.80 4.32 0.45
CA SER A 199 -3.67 4.98 1.09
C SER A 199 -3.75 4.75 2.61
N GLY A 200 -2.72 4.26 3.23
CA GLY A 200 -2.75 3.96 4.67
C GLY A 200 -2.83 5.22 5.57
N HIS A 201 -2.48 6.38 5.06
CA HIS A 201 -2.45 7.66 5.79
C HIS A 201 -2.91 8.81 4.90
N PRO A 202 -3.24 9.98 5.50
CA PRO A 202 -3.63 11.17 4.74
C PRO A 202 -2.46 11.83 4.00
N TYR A 203 -2.82 12.63 3.00
CA TYR A 203 -1.94 13.48 2.21
C TYR A 203 -2.51 14.90 2.15
N LEU A 204 -1.66 15.89 1.94
CA LEU A 204 -2.10 17.24 1.63
C LEU A 204 -2.79 17.26 0.24
N LEU A 205 -3.76 18.13 0.06
CA LEU A 205 -4.36 18.47 -1.22
C LEU A 205 -4.34 20.00 -1.35
N GLY A 206 -3.46 20.51 -2.19
CA GLY A 206 -3.16 21.93 -2.24
C GLY A 206 -2.43 22.39 -0.97
N ASN A 207 -2.92 23.46 -0.32
CA ASN A 207 -2.31 24.00 0.89
C ASN A 207 -3.15 23.75 2.16
N ASP A 208 -4.47 23.57 2.02
CA ASP A 208 -5.41 23.73 3.12
C ASP A 208 -6.34 22.54 3.35
N ILE A 209 -6.24 21.48 2.56
CA ILE A 209 -7.13 20.32 2.64
C ILE A 209 -6.28 19.08 2.83
N ALA A 210 -6.73 18.14 3.68
CA ALA A 210 -6.19 16.82 3.74
C ALA A 210 -7.09 15.83 3.00
N MET A 211 -6.46 14.86 2.32
CA MET A 211 -7.15 13.79 1.59
C MET A 211 -6.59 12.42 1.94
N LYS A 212 -7.42 11.40 1.83
CA LYS A 212 -7.02 10.01 1.57
C LYS A 212 -7.45 9.65 0.15
N PHE A 213 -6.81 8.67 -0.45
CA PHE A 213 -7.21 8.17 -1.76
C PHE A 213 -7.38 6.66 -1.75
N ASN A 214 -8.19 6.18 -2.68
CA ASN A 214 -8.37 4.76 -2.94
C ASN A 214 -8.42 4.50 -4.44
N VAL A 215 -8.09 3.27 -4.82
CA VAL A 215 -8.15 2.76 -6.19
C VAL A 215 -9.03 1.53 -6.18
N ALA A 216 -10.23 1.66 -6.75
CA ALA A 216 -11.21 0.59 -6.82
C ALA A 216 -11.33 0.03 -8.24
N PRO A 217 -11.50 -1.29 -8.43
CA PRO A 217 -11.78 -1.86 -9.75
C PRO A 217 -13.05 -1.21 -10.31
N ASP A 218 -13.04 -0.88 -11.61
CA ASP A 218 -14.22 -0.34 -12.27
C ASP A 218 -15.27 -1.44 -12.53
N ALA A 219 -16.44 -1.05 -13.01
CA ALA A 219 -17.52 -1.99 -13.29
C ALA A 219 -17.16 -3.06 -14.34
N THR A 220 -16.11 -2.85 -15.13
CA THR A 220 -15.63 -3.79 -16.15
C THR A 220 -14.55 -4.74 -15.65
N ALA A 221 -14.03 -4.56 -14.45
CA ALA A 221 -12.96 -5.39 -13.89
C ALA A 221 -13.32 -6.87 -13.80
N GLY A 222 -14.60 -7.18 -13.62
CA GLY A 222 -15.13 -8.54 -13.66
C GLY A 222 -15.32 -9.11 -15.09
N SER A 223 -15.26 -8.27 -16.13
CA SER A 223 -15.55 -8.67 -17.51
C SER A 223 -14.44 -9.54 -18.14
N SER A 224 -13.20 -9.43 -17.67
CA SER A 224 -12.15 -10.37 -18.00
C SER A 224 -12.17 -11.51 -16.98
N PRO A 225 -12.64 -12.72 -17.36
CA PRO A 225 -12.69 -13.83 -16.42
C PRO A 225 -11.28 -14.23 -15.98
N GLY A 226 -11.11 -14.49 -14.71
CA GLY A 226 -9.89 -15.08 -14.15
C GLY A 226 -9.75 -16.56 -14.51
N ILE A 227 -8.77 -17.21 -13.91
CA ILE A 227 -8.60 -18.67 -14.04
C ILE A 227 -9.73 -19.33 -13.25
N ALA A 228 -10.67 -19.98 -13.96
CA ALA A 228 -11.92 -20.46 -13.38
C ALA A 228 -11.71 -21.44 -12.21
N GLU A 229 -10.72 -22.32 -12.32
CA GLU A 229 -10.38 -23.32 -11.30
C GLU A 229 -9.86 -22.65 -10.02
N ASP A 230 -8.98 -21.66 -10.15
CA ASP A 230 -8.43 -20.90 -9.02
C ASP A 230 -9.53 -20.09 -8.32
N HIS A 231 -10.47 -19.51 -9.09
CA HIS A 231 -11.62 -18.78 -8.54
C HIS A 231 -12.62 -19.68 -7.84
N ALA A 232 -12.88 -20.86 -8.39
CA ALA A 232 -13.76 -21.85 -7.75
C ALA A 232 -13.17 -22.34 -6.42
N GLU A 233 -11.86 -22.60 -6.38
CA GLU A 233 -11.19 -23.02 -5.15
C GLU A 233 -11.15 -21.89 -4.10
N ALA A 234 -10.83 -20.65 -4.48
CA ALA A 234 -10.88 -19.50 -3.58
C ALA A 234 -12.30 -19.30 -3.00
N SER A 235 -13.35 -19.48 -3.81
CA SER A 235 -14.73 -19.40 -3.36
C SER A 235 -15.08 -20.52 -2.38
N ARG A 236 -14.63 -21.75 -2.64
CA ARG A 236 -14.79 -22.90 -1.74
C ARG A 236 -14.14 -22.63 -0.39
N LEU A 237 -12.89 -22.14 -0.39
CA LEU A 237 -12.16 -21.80 0.83
C LEU A 237 -12.84 -20.67 1.59
N ASN A 238 -13.31 -19.62 0.92
CA ASN A 238 -14.06 -18.54 1.55
C ASN A 238 -15.35 -19.04 2.22
N SER A 239 -16.06 -19.97 1.58
CA SER A 239 -17.26 -20.58 2.17
C SER A 239 -16.95 -21.41 3.41
N LEU A 240 -15.81 -22.13 3.43
CA LEU A 240 -15.33 -22.84 4.61
C LEU A 240 -14.97 -21.89 5.74
N MET A 241 -14.25 -20.81 5.44
CA MET A 241 -13.86 -19.78 6.42
C MET A 241 -15.08 -19.08 7.02
N HIS A 242 -16.04 -18.70 6.18
CA HIS A 242 -17.28 -18.06 6.65
C HIS A 242 -17.98 -18.96 7.68
N ARG A 243 -18.14 -20.25 7.40
CA ARG A 243 -18.69 -21.21 8.36
C ARG A 243 -17.86 -21.31 9.63
N ALA A 244 -16.51 -21.44 9.48
CA ALA A 244 -15.61 -21.55 10.63
C ALA A 244 -15.69 -20.35 11.57
N ILE A 245 -15.83 -19.13 11.03
CA ILE A 245 -15.89 -17.90 11.82
C ILE A 245 -17.26 -17.69 12.49
N HIS A 246 -18.35 -18.10 11.83
CA HIS A 246 -19.71 -17.81 12.30
C HIS A 246 -20.40 -18.96 13.05
N GLU A 247 -19.97 -20.20 12.84
CA GLU A 247 -20.59 -21.39 13.44
C GLU A 247 -19.90 -21.89 14.72
N VAL A 248 -18.78 -21.25 15.11
CA VAL A 248 -18.00 -21.65 16.28
C VAL A 248 -17.96 -20.53 17.30
N ASP A 249 -18.28 -20.80 18.54
CA ASP A 249 -18.35 -19.82 19.62
C ASP A 249 -16.96 -19.51 20.22
N GLU A 250 -16.04 -20.47 20.23
CA GLU A 250 -14.72 -20.29 20.82
C GLU A 250 -13.72 -19.64 19.89
N ILE A 251 -13.09 -18.53 20.35
CA ILE A 251 -12.10 -17.75 19.60
C ILE A 251 -10.90 -18.61 19.19
N THR A 252 -10.45 -19.51 20.05
CA THR A 252 -9.30 -20.39 19.80
C THR A 252 -9.58 -21.34 18.64
N GLU A 253 -10.75 -21.99 18.64
CA GLU A 253 -11.17 -22.89 17.57
C GLU A 253 -11.40 -22.16 16.25
N ARG A 254 -11.91 -20.91 16.30
CA ARG A 254 -12.02 -20.03 15.11
C ARG A 254 -10.67 -19.76 14.49
N LEU A 255 -9.66 -19.44 15.30
CA LEU A 255 -8.29 -19.18 14.83
C LEU A 255 -7.66 -20.45 14.25
N GLU A 256 -7.82 -21.60 14.89
CA GLU A 256 -7.31 -22.88 14.37
C GLU A 256 -7.91 -23.22 13.01
N ARG A 257 -9.23 -23.13 12.86
CA ARG A 257 -9.91 -23.37 11.58
C ARG A 257 -9.53 -22.33 10.51
N TRP A 258 -9.29 -21.11 10.92
CA TRP A 258 -8.81 -20.06 10.03
C TRP A 258 -7.38 -20.35 9.51
N PHE A 259 -6.47 -20.79 10.40
CA PHE A 259 -5.14 -21.22 10.01
C PHE A 259 -5.19 -22.45 9.11
N ASP A 260 -6.04 -23.43 9.41
CA ASP A 260 -6.17 -24.65 8.62
C ASP A 260 -6.70 -24.37 7.20
N ALA A 261 -7.65 -23.45 7.05
CA ALA A 261 -8.16 -23.04 5.75
C ALA A 261 -7.11 -22.38 4.87
N HIS A 262 -6.06 -21.80 5.46
CA HIS A 262 -4.96 -21.14 4.75
C HIS A 262 -3.71 -22.01 4.59
N ARG A 263 -3.80 -23.31 4.88
CA ARG A 263 -2.67 -24.23 4.65
C ARG A 263 -2.50 -24.47 3.14
N PRO A 264 -1.34 -24.16 2.57
CA PRO A 264 -1.10 -24.38 1.14
C PRO A 264 -1.28 -25.85 0.72
N GLU A 265 -0.96 -26.77 1.60
CA GLU A 265 -1.04 -28.22 1.36
C GLU A 265 -2.47 -28.73 1.24
N ALA A 266 -3.45 -27.98 1.75
CA ALA A 266 -4.87 -28.33 1.72
C ALA A 266 -5.59 -27.82 0.45
N SER A 267 -4.88 -27.15 -0.46
CA SER A 267 -5.48 -26.51 -1.63
C SER A 267 -4.66 -26.79 -2.91
N PRO A 268 -5.32 -26.98 -4.07
CA PRO A 268 -4.65 -27.10 -5.37
C PRO A 268 -4.10 -25.76 -5.90
N LEU A 269 -4.35 -24.64 -5.22
CA LEU A 269 -3.83 -23.34 -5.64
C LEU A 269 -2.31 -23.32 -5.70
N GLN A 270 -1.77 -22.84 -6.81
CA GLN A 270 -0.32 -22.71 -6.98
C GLN A 270 0.25 -21.60 -6.08
N PRO A 271 1.54 -21.66 -5.70
CA PRO A 271 2.16 -20.66 -4.81
C PRO A 271 2.06 -19.21 -5.29
N ASP A 272 1.88 -19.01 -6.59
CA ASP A 272 1.82 -17.72 -7.29
C ASP A 272 0.52 -17.52 -8.07
N TYR A 273 -0.58 -18.15 -7.62
CA TYR A 273 -1.86 -18.11 -8.35
C TYR A 273 -2.38 -16.68 -8.58
N LEU A 274 -2.10 -15.74 -7.68
CA LEU A 274 -2.47 -14.33 -7.84
C LEU A 274 -1.75 -13.66 -9.01
N ARG A 275 -0.45 -13.95 -9.21
CA ARG A 275 0.28 -13.50 -10.39
C ARG A 275 -0.29 -14.09 -11.66
N ARG A 276 -0.57 -15.39 -11.66
CA ARG A 276 -1.11 -16.12 -12.81
C ARG A 276 -2.46 -15.55 -13.23
N ASP A 277 -3.38 -15.32 -12.28
CA ASP A 277 -4.69 -14.72 -12.55
C ASP A 277 -4.55 -13.29 -13.08
N LEU A 278 -3.69 -12.46 -12.45
CA LEU A 278 -3.46 -11.08 -12.87
C LEU A 278 -3.00 -10.98 -14.32
N LEU A 279 -2.00 -11.79 -14.71
CA LEU A 279 -1.46 -11.79 -16.08
C LEU A 279 -2.42 -12.44 -17.09
N HIS A 280 -3.17 -13.47 -16.68
CA HIS A 280 -4.19 -14.08 -17.50
C HIS A 280 -5.30 -13.07 -17.89
N ARG A 281 -5.74 -12.26 -16.93
CA ARG A 281 -6.72 -11.18 -17.19
C ARG A 281 -6.14 -10.10 -18.09
N LEU A 282 -4.93 -9.64 -17.79
CA LEU A 282 -4.23 -8.61 -18.55
C LEU A 282 -4.01 -9.03 -20.02
N GLY A 283 -3.74 -10.31 -20.28
CA GLY A 283 -3.60 -10.86 -21.63
C GLY A 283 -4.89 -10.84 -22.46
N ARG A 284 -6.03 -10.54 -21.83
CA ARG A 284 -7.35 -10.47 -22.48
C ARG A 284 -7.86 -9.05 -22.62
N LEU A 285 -7.80 -8.28 -21.54
CA LEU A 285 -8.29 -6.90 -21.48
C LEU A 285 -7.39 -6.09 -20.53
N PRO A 286 -7.23 -4.78 -20.76
CA PRO A 286 -6.62 -3.88 -19.80
C PRO A 286 -7.31 -3.97 -18.43
N LEU A 287 -6.52 -3.86 -17.35
CA LEU A 287 -7.06 -3.75 -16.01
C LEU A 287 -7.45 -2.31 -15.76
N ARG A 288 -8.70 -2.08 -15.35
CA ARG A 288 -9.25 -0.73 -15.14
C ARG A 288 -9.69 -0.51 -13.71
N TYR A 289 -9.33 0.66 -13.20
CA TYR A 289 -9.66 1.10 -11.86
C TYR A 289 -10.10 2.56 -11.89
N THR A 290 -10.91 2.92 -10.91
CA THR A 290 -11.22 4.33 -10.60
C THR A 290 -10.40 4.76 -9.40
N LEU A 291 -9.64 5.83 -9.54
CA LEU A 291 -9.02 6.55 -8.44
C LEU A 291 -10.03 7.54 -7.86
N SER A 292 -10.24 7.46 -6.56
CA SER A 292 -11.10 8.40 -5.82
C SER A 292 -10.35 9.01 -4.65
N VAL A 293 -10.78 10.20 -4.23
CA VAL A 293 -10.27 10.87 -3.03
C VAL A 293 -11.39 11.07 -2.01
N GLN A 294 -11.03 10.99 -0.74
CA GLN A 294 -11.86 11.36 0.40
C GLN A 294 -11.21 12.59 1.05
N LEU A 295 -12.00 13.60 1.39
CA LEU A 295 -11.52 14.84 1.99
C LEU A 295 -11.72 14.83 3.50
N GLU A 296 -10.77 15.39 4.25
CA GLU A 296 -10.97 15.65 5.66
C GLU A 296 -12.17 16.59 5.87
N LYS A 297 -13.09 16.19 6.73
CA LYS A 297 -14.29 16.96 7.07
C LYS A 297 -14.37 17.29 8.56
N ASP A 298 -14.03 16.34 9.41
CA ASP A 298 -14.13 16.45 10.88
C ASP A 298 -12.89 15.81 11.51
N PRO A 299 -12.06 16.53 12.28
CA PRO A 299 -10.84 16.00 12.87
C PRO A 299 -11.03 14.77 13.77
N THR A 300 -12.23 14.50 14.26
CA THR A 300 -12.52 13.33 15.10
C THR A 300 -12.91 12.09 14.28
N ARG A 301 -13.58 12.31 13.14
CA ARG A 301 -14.06 11.24 12.25
C ARG A 301 -13.12 10.96 11.10
N THR A 302 -12.35 11.96 10.69
CA THR A 302 -11.35 11.92 9.63
C THR A 302 -9.99 12.43 10.14
N PRO A 303 -9.44 11.85 11.24
CA PRO A 303 -8.22 12.34 11.87
C PRO A 303 -6.98 12.16 11.00
N ILE A 304 -5.98 13.02 11.22
CA ILE A 304 -4.68 12.97 10.55
C ILE A 304 -3.72 12.04 11.31
N GLU A 305 -3.64 12.18 12.64
CA GLU A 305 -2.61 11.51 13.44
C GLU A 305 -2.99 10.08 13.89
N ASN A 306 -4.29 9.76 13.97
CA ASN A 306 -4.75 8.43 14.33
C ASN A 306 -5.15 7.64 13.07
N THR A 307 -4.23 6.87 12.53
CA THR A 307 -4.46 6.12 11.28
C THR A 307 -5.34 4.87 11.45
N LEU A 308 -5.67 4.44 12.67
CA LEU A 308 -6.61 3.34 12.93
C LEU A 308 -8.08 3.76 12.71
N VAL A 309 -8.37 5.06 12.69
CA VAL A 309 -9.73 5.54 12.40
C VAL A 309 -9.98 5.51 10.90
N GLU A 310 -10.92 4.68 10.48
CA GLU A 310 -11.36 4.60 9.09
C GLU A 310 -12.16 5.86 8.72
N TRP A 311 -11.80 6.50 7.61
CA TRP A 311 -12.60 7.57 7.01
C TRP A 311 -13.78 6.92 6.29
N LYS A 312 -14.92 6.81 6.98
CA LYS A 312 -16.10 6.14 6.45
C LYS A 312 -16.76 6.96 5.34
N GLU A 313 -17.39 6.29 4.38
CA GLU A 313 -18.12 6.94 3.28
C GLU A 313 -19.20 7.93 3.76
N ILE A 314 -19.83 7.67 4.90
CA ILE A 314 -20.84 8.57 5.47
C ILE A 314 -20.21 9.88 6.01
N ASP A 315 -18.96 9.84 6.46
CA ASP A 315 -18.25 10.99 7.04
C ASP A 315 -17.41 11.74 5.98
N SER A 316 -16.90 11.01 4.99
CA SER A 316 -16.12 11.53 3.88
C SER A 316 -16.37 10.68 2.63
N PRO A 317 -17.34 11.05 1.78
CA PRO A 317 -17.63 10.31 0.55
C PRO A 317 -16.45 10.28 -0.41
N SER A 318 -16.23 9.12 -1.07
CA SER A 318 -15.26 8.97 -2.13
C SER A 318 -15.67 9.73 -3.39
N ILE A 319 -14.81 10.62 -3.87
CA ILE A 319 -15.03 11.44 -5.06
C ILE A 319 -14.12 10.90 -6.18
N PRO A 320 -14.67 10.34 -7.27
CA PRO A 320 -13.90 9.86 -8.40
C PRO A 320 -13.17 11.02 -9.09
N VAL A 321 -11.84 10.88 -9.31
CA VAL A 321 -10.99 11.95 -9.86
C VAL A 321 -10.19 11.54 -11.08
N ALA A 322 -9.92 10.24 -11.25
CA ALA A 322 -9.17 9.74 -12.39
C ALA A 322 -9.48 8.27 -12.68
N ASP A 323 -9.20 7.85 -13.89
CA ASP A 323 -9.27 6.46 -14.33
C ASP A 323 -7.87 5.93 -14.59
N LEU A 324 -7.53 4.80 -13.94
CA LEU A 324 -6.28 4.08 -14.11
C LEU A 324 -6.50 2.90 -15.06
N GLU A 325 -5.74 2.84 -16.15
CA GLU A 325 -5.73 1.73 -17.07
C GLU A 325 -4.34 1.11 -17.17
N LEU A 326 -4.22 -0.19 -16.85
CA LEU A 326 -2.97 -0.96 -16.91
C LEU A 326 -3.06 -1.92 -18.09
N VAL A 327 -2.08 -1.85 -19.01
CA VAL A 327 -2.20 -2.46 -20.34
C VAL A 327 -1.19 -3.57 -20.62
N ARG A 328 -0.04 -3.58 -19.96
CA ARG A 328 1.00 -4.59 -20.20
C ARG A 328 1.95 -4.75 -19.02
N GLU A 329 2.58 -5.91 -18.91
CA GLU A 329 3.66 -6.14 -17.95
C GLU A 329 4.98 -5.51 -18.44
N SER A 330 5.71 -4.91 -17.51
CA SER A 330 7.11 -4.51 -17.74
C SER A 330 8.04 -5.60 -17.24
N ILE A 331 8.61 -6.36 -18.15
CA ILE A 331 9.57 -7.44 -17.86
C ILE A 331 11.00 -6.93 -17.64
N ALA A 332 11.28 -5.68 -18.04
CA ALA A 332 12.62 -5.08 -17.93
C ALA A 332 12.98 -4.63 -16.51
N ILE A 333 12.02 -4.67 -15.57
CA ILE A 333 12.22 -4.13 -14.22
C ILE A 333 12.79 -5.19 -13.29
N ASN A 334 13.97 -4.91 -12.74
CA ASN A 334 14.51 -5.65 -11.63
C ASN A 334 13.79 -5.25 -10.33
N ASN A 335 12.99 -6.17 -9.77
CA ASN A 335 12.25 -5.93 -8.53
C ASN A 335 13.15 -5.49 -7.37
N GLU A 336 14.35 -6.05 -7.25
CA GLU A 336 15.22 -5.78 -6.09
C GLU A 336 15.84 -4.38 -6.17
N LEU A 337 16.12 -3.88 -7.36
CA LEU A 337 16.65 -2.53 -7.57
C LEU A 337 15.55 -1.46 -7.58
N LEU A 338 14.35 -1.81 -8.05
CA LEU A 338 13.23 -0.86 -8.15
C LEU A 338 12.90 -0.25 -6.79
N ARG A 339 12.75 1.08 -6.76
CA ARG A 339 12.40 1.85 -5.59
C ARG A 339 11.01 2.46 -5.74
N PHE A 340 10.18 2.31 -4.72
CA PHE A 340 9.01 3.13 -4.44
C PHE A 340 9.22 3.81 -3.09
N SER A 341 9.07 5.11 -3.01
CA SER A 341 9.39 5.87 -1.79
C SER A 341 8.27 6.82 -1.41
N PRO A 342 7.79 6.81 -0.16
CA PRO A 342 6.86 7.82 0.33
C PRO A 342 7.49 9.23 0.33
N ALA A 343 8.79 9.36 0.08
CA ALA A 343 9.48 10.65 -0.08
C ALA A 343 9.37 11.22 -1.51
N HIS A 344 8.86 10.44 -2.47
CA HIS A 344 8.59 10.93 -3.83
C HIS A 344 7.19 11.54 -3.88
N PHE A 345 7.08 12.77 -3.48
CA PHE A 345 5.84 13.56 -3.49
C PHE A 345 6.11 14.97 -4.04
N ILE A 346 5.05 15.66 -4.43
CA ILE A 346 5.05 17.10 -4.70
C ILE A 346 4.53 17.85 -3.47
N SER A 347 4.86 19.12 -3.36
CA SER A 347 4.52 19.95 -2.19
C SER A 347 3.02 19.92 -1.86
N GLU A 348 2.17 19.97 -2.88
CA GLU A 348 0.71 19.95 -2.76
C GLU A 348 0.13 18.56 -2.39
N HIS A 349 0.95 17.51 -2.40
CA HIS A 349 0.56 16.13 -2.02
C HIS A 349 1.52 15.52 -1.03
N ARG A 350 2.10 16.33 -0.12
CA ARG A 350 2.97 15.77 0.90
C ARG A 350 2.21 14.85 1.85
N PRO A 351 2.83 13.74 2.30
CA PRO A 351 2.24 12.85 3.30
C PRO A 351 2.02 13.56 4.65
N LEU A 352 0.90 13.28 5.32
CA LEU A 352 0.50 13.91 6.59
C LEU A 352 0.46 12.91 7.74
N GLY A 353 0.76 13.43 8.95
CA GLY A 353 0.68 12.70 10.21
C GLY A 353 1.96 11.95 10.59
N ASN A 354 2.05 11.55 11.88
CA ASN A 354 3.21 10.89 12.47
C ASN A 354 3.62 9.63 11.71
N LEU A 355 2.66 8.74 11.39
CA LEU A 355 2.96 7.53 10.61
C LEU A 355 3.61 7.87 9.27
N ALA A 356 3.07 8.85 8.54
CA ALA A 356 3.59 9.25 7.24
C ALA A 356 5.00 9.84 7.35
N ARG A 357 5.23 10.73 8.32
CA ARG A 357 6.55 11.33 8.58
C ARG A 357 7.58 10.26 8.96
N GLY A 358 7.23 9.31 9.82
CA GLY A 358 8.13 8.22 10.22
C GLY A 358 8.46 7.27 9.06
N ARG A 359 7.52 7.03 8.14
CA ARG A 359 7.75 6.22 6.93
C ARG A 359 8.85 6.81 6.03
N LEU A 360 9.02 8.13 5.98
CA LEU A 360 10.12 8.74 5.22
C LEU A 360 11.48 8.23 5.69
N PHE A 361 11.67 8.05 7.00
CA PHE A 361 12.91 7.56 7.59
C PHE A 361 13.09 6.05 7.40
N THR A 362 12.06 5.27 7.71
CA THR A 362 12.15 3.80 7.72
C THR A 362 12.20 3.20 6.31
N TYR A 363 11.51 3.78 5.33
CA TYR A 363 11.60 3.37 3.93
C TYR A 363 12.98 3.64 3.35
N THR A 364 13.56 4.82 3.61
CA THR A 364 14.92 5.13 3.20
C THR A 364 15.91 4.15 3.79
N ALA A 365 15.81 3.85 5.09
CA ALA A 365 16.68 2.88 5.74
C ALA A 365 16.62 1.49 5.11
N SER A 366 15.42 1.01 4.75
CA SER A 366 15.23 -0.26 4.07
C SER A 366 15.76 -0.24 2.63
N GLN A 367 15.63 0.88 1.92
CA GLN A 367 16.14 1.06 0.56
C GLN A 367 17.66 1.07 0.54
N ASP A 368 18.29 1.84 1.42
CA ASP A 368 19.75 1.89 1.57
C ASP A 368 20.32 0.51 1.96
N GLY A 369 19.63 -0.18 2.87
CA GLY A 369 20.03 -1.50 3.35
C GLY A 369 20.12 -2.55 2.24
N ARG A 370 19.25 -2.49 1.23
CA ARG A 370 19.25 -3.42 0.08
C ARG A 370 19.95 -2.87 -1.17
N ALA A 371 20.65 -1.73 -1.05
CA ALA A 371 21.28 -1.04 -2.17
C ALA A 371 20.33 -0.81 -3.37
N ALA A 372 19.09 -0.36 -3.07
CA ALA A 372 18.12 -0.05 -4.11
C ALA A 372 18.66 1.02 -5.05
N ASP A 373 18.30 0.91 -6.33
CA ASP A 373 18.69 1.90 -7.31
C ASP A 373 18.22 3.29 -6.88
N THR A 374 19.14 4.25 -6.87
CA THR A 374 18.84 5.64 -6.54
C THR A 374 18.33 6.42 -7.74
N THR A 375 18.49 5.87 -8.94
CA THR A 375 17.92 6.44 -10.16
C THR A 375 16.48 6.02 -10.34
N GLU A 376 15.63 6.97 -10.73
CA GLU A 376 14.27 6.61 -11.10
C GLU A 376 14.27 5.87 -12.44
N PRO A 377 13.36 4.89 -12.64
CA PRO A 377 13.19 4.26 -13.94
C PRO A 377 12.95 5.33 -15.01
N ASP A 378 13.68 5.25 -16.12
CA ASP A 378 13.48 6.21 -17.22
C ASP A 378 12.14 5.95 -17.91
N GLU A 379 11.25 6.92 -17.81
CA GLU A 379 9.92 6.88 -18.41
C GLU A 379 9.97 6.57 -19.92
N ARG A 380 10.92 7.17 -20.65
CA ARG A 380 11.06 6.94 -22.09
C ARG A 380 11.37 5.48 -22.38
N THR A 381 12.33 4.90 -21.65
CA THR A 381 12.70 3.50 -21.82
C THR A 381 11.54 2.57 -21.54
N LEU A 382 10.72 2.89 -20.51
CA LEU A 382 9.58 2.05 -20.12
C LEU A 382 8.43 2.11 -21.13
N PHE A 383 8.16 3.28 -21.71
CA PHE A 383 6.94 3.51 -22.50
C PHE A 383 7.16 3.60 -24.01
N GLN A 384 8.41 3.59 -24.48
CA GLN A 384 8.73 3.60 -25.92
C GLN A 384 8.99 2.20 -26.51
N SER A 385 9.04 1.15 -25.66
CA SER A 385 9.28 -0.26 -26.08
C SER A 385 7.98 -1.02 -26.41
#